data_948c202f8f5a974de51a72b8e4d348d0
#
_entry.id   948c202f8f5a974de51a72b8e4d348d0
#
_cell.length_a   1.000
_cell.length_b   1.000
_cell.length_c   1.000
_cell.angle_alpha   90.00
_cell.angle_beta   90.00
_cell.angle_gamma   90.00
#
_symmetry.space_group_name_H-M   'P 1'
#
loop_
_entity.id
_entity.type
_entity.pdbx_description
1 polymer ?
#
loop_
_entity_poly.entity_id
_entity_poly.type
_entity_poly.pdbx_seq_one_letter_code
_entity_poly.pdbx_strand_id
1 'polypeptide(L)'
;MSTTRVQLIDKNTTVGTAAAEDTKIVFDGNAQDYHIGLDDSAASLIIGKGSALGTTSNIVIDENGHVTKPLQPAFLVKPASNQSDFNQGQTITIDFGTEVFDNNGDFASNTFTAPVTGRYCFQFAIQINQISTQDSALYYYIELNTSNRQYYNLSAIQEAVGSSAGQLYFTLSASALADMDASDTATVRVVHGGTSGTGPSDISTNSHWSGFLVC
;
A
#
# COMPACT_ATOMS: atom_id res chain seq x y z
N MET A 1 -36.89 -18.36 26.90
CA MET A 1 -36.44 -17.06 26.44
C MET A 1 -37.38 -16.61 25.33
N SER A 2 -38.08 -15.50 25.51
CA SER A 2 -39.01 -14.94 24.51
C SER A 2 -38.16 -14.28 23.43
N THR A 3 -38.17 -14.83 22.23
CA THR A 3 -37.57 -14.15 21.04
C THR A 3 -38.56 -13.10 20.56
N THR A 4 -38.31 -11.85 20.89
CA THR A 4 -39.08 -10.72 20.34
C THR A 4 -38.68 -10.60 18.87
N ARG A 5 -39.57 -11.05 17.96
CA ARG A 5 -39.43 -10.76 16.52
C ARG A 5 -39.94 -9.34 16.28
N VAL A 6 -39.10 -8.44 15.84
CA VAL A 6 -39.55 -7.17 15.29
C VAL A 6 -40.03 -7.44 13.87
N GLN A 7 -41.35 -7.39 13.67
CA GLN A 7 -41.94 -7.45 12.33
C GLN A 7 -42.14 -6.02 11.85
N LEU A 8 -41.35 -5.60 10.87
CA LEU A 8 -41.54 -4.33 10.17
C LEU A 8 -42.73 -4.48 9.26
N ILE A 9 -43.85 -3.84 9.58
CA ILE A 9 -45.14 -3.94 8.87
C ILE A 9 -45.25 -2.82 7.83
N ASP A 10 -44.44 -1.75 7.91
CA ASP A 10 -44.48 -0.63 7.01
C ASP A 10 -43.37 -0.71 5.93
N LYS A 11 -43.63 -0.08 4.79
CA LYS A 11 -42.71 0.04 3.66
C LYS A 11 -41.49 0.93 4.02
N ASN A 12 -41.63 1.80 5.00
CA ASN A 12 -40.61 2.73 5.45
C ASN A 12 -40.32 2.56 6.94
N THR A 13 -39.08 2.43 7.27
CA THR A 13 -38.61 2.45 8.67
C THR A 13 -37.73 3.67 8.86
N THR A 14 -38.11 4.54 9.81
CA THR A 14 -37.31 5.68 10.22
C THR A 14 -36.60 5.34 11.52
N VAL A 15 -35.28 5.53 11.54
CA VAL A 15 -34.46 5.41 12.75
C VAL A 15 -33.99 6.81 13.12
N GLY A 16 -34.34 7.26 14.35
CA GLY A 16 -34.01 8.59 14.81
C GLY A 16 -35.25 9.51 14.89
N THR A 17 -35.04 10.65 15.53
CA THR A 17 -36.08 11.65 15.82
C THR A 17 -35.85 12.99 15.13
N ALA A 18 -34.85 13.08 14.26
CA ALA A 18 -34.33 14.32 13.67
C ALA A 18 -33.72 15.30 14.68
N ALA A 19 -33.36 14.82 15.87
CA ALA A 19 -32.57 15.57 16.86
C ALA A 19 -31.07 15.48 16.50
N ALA A 20 -30.26 16.39 17.06
CA ALA A 20 -28.80 16.36 16.95
C ALA A 20 -28.24 15.22 17.84
N GLU A 21 -28.41 13.99 17.39
CA GLU A 21 -28.00 12.77 18.11
C GLU A 21 -27.62 11.67 17.13
N ASP A 22 -26.66 10.85 17.52
CA ASP A 22 -26.27 9.66 16.78
C ASP A 22 -27.39 8.62 16.78
N THR A 23 -27.64 8.02 15.63
CA THR A 23 -28.61 6.95 15.49
C THR A 23 -28.00 5.73 14.83
N LYS A 24 -28.34 4.53 15.29
CA LYS A 24 -27.74 3.29 14.73
C LYS A 24 -28.64 2.06 14.91
N ILE A 25 -28.37 1.09 14.06
CA ILE A 25 -28.80 -0.30 14.20
C ILE A 25 -27.56 -1.11 14.56
N VAL A 26 -27.61 -1.89 15.64
CA VAL A 26 -26.55 -2.80 16.05
C VAL A 26 -26.95 -4.23 15.69
N PHE A 27 -26.05 -4.93 15.03
CA PHE A 27 -26.11 -6.37 14.83
C PHE A 27 -25.30 -7.00 15.96
N ASP A 28 -26.02 -7.39 17.01
CA ASP A 28 -25.45 -7.93 18.27
C ASP A 28 -25.13 -9.41 18.07
N GLY A 29 -23.87 -9.72 17.86
CA GLY A 29 -23.32 -11.04 17.60
C GLY A 29 -22.54 -11.59 18.79
N ASN A 30 -22.56 -12.91 18.98
CA ASN A 30 -21.82 -13.53 20.08
C ASN A 30 -20.29 -13.36 19.93
N ALA A 31 -19.77 -13.37 18.70
CA ALA A 31 -18.33 -13.24 18.45
C ALA A 31 -17.91 -11.80 18.18
N GLN A 32 -18.74 -11.04 17.47
CA GLN A 32 -18.42 -9.69 17.04
C GLN A 32 -19.70 -8.92 16.68
N ASP A 33 -19.82 -7.73 17.20
CA ASP A 33 -20.89 -6.80 16.83
C ASP A 33 -20.51 -6.00 15.59
N TYR A 34 -21.53 -5.61 14.84
CA TYR A 34 -21.43 -4.63 13.77
C TYR A 34 -22.57 -3.63 13.90
N HIS A 35 -22.37 -2.45 13.35
CA HIS A 35 -23.40 -1.42 13.31
C HIS A 35 -23.47 -0.74 11.94
N ILE A 36 -24.64 -0.18 11.67
CA ILE A 36 -24.86 0.84 10.66
C ILE A 36 -25.57 2.01 11.32
N GLY A 37 -25.07 3.22 11.14
CA GLY A 37 -25.63 4.38 11.82
C GLY A 37 -25.19 5.71 11.27
N LEU A 38 -25.92 6.74 11.68
CA LEU A 38 -25.64 8.14 11.37
C LEU A 38 -24.86 8.74 12.56
N ASP A 39 -23.67 9.20 12.32
CA ASP A 39 -22.89 10.05 13.22
C ASP A 39 -23.30 11.50 12.92
N ASP A 40 -24.11 12.08 13.79
CA ASP A 40 -24.65 13.42 13.59
C ASP A 40 -23.55 14.48 13.63
N SER A 41 -22.58 14.30 14.52
CA SER A 41 -21.47 15.26 14.70
C SER A 41 -20.53 15.31 13.50
N ALA A 42 -20.38 14.20 12.76
CA ALA A 42 -19.56 14.08 11.57
C ALA A 42 -20.41 14.17 10.28
N ALA A 43 -21.72 14.32 10.38
CA ALA A 43 -22.68 14.30 9.25
C ALA A 43 -22.43 13.11 8.31
N SER A 44 -22.17 11.92 8.86
CA SER A 44 -21.71 10.76 8.10
C SER A 44 -22.53 9.51 8.39
N LEU A 45 -22.84 8.74 7.33
CA LEU A 45 -23.34 7.37 7.48
C LEU A 45 -22.16 6.41 7.61
N ILE A 46 -22.16 5.62 8.68
CA ILE A 46 -21.06 4.70 9.02
C ILE A 46 -21.54 3.26 9.04
N ILE A 47 -20.75 2.36 8.45
CA ILE A 47 -20.79 0.93 8.70
C ILE A 47 -19.51 0.58 9.43
N GLY A 48 -19.63 0.02 10.64
CA GLY A 48 -18.49 -0.21 11.50
C GLY A 48 -18.55 -1.51 12.31
N LYS A 49 -17.41 -1.83 12.90
CA LYS A 49 -17.21 -2.96 13.79
C LYS A 49 -17.41 -2.50 15.24
N GLY A 50 -17.99 -3.39 16.07
CA GLY A 50 -18.36 -3.08 17.46
C GLY A 50 -19.75 -2.46 17.56
N SER A 51 -20.16 -2.14 18.79
CA SER A 51 -21.45 -1.52 19.08
C SER A 51 -21.38 0.01 19.21
N ALA A 52 -20.18 0.60 19.23
CA ALA A 52 -19.96 2.04 19.37
C ALA A 52 -19.79 2.70 17.99
N LEU A 53 -20.65 3.65 17.67
CA LEU A 53 -20.59 4.40 16.41
C LEU A 53 -19.31 5.24 16.35
N GLY A 54 -18.70 5.34 15.14
CA GLY A 54 -17.52 6.16 14.90
C GLY A 54 -16.19 5.62 15.42
N THR A 55 -16.17 4.58 16.24
CA THR A 55 -14.93 4.07 16.86
C THR A 55 -14.10 3.21 15.91
N THR A 56 -14.75 2.34 15.14
CA THR A 56 -14.09 1.43 14.17
C THR A 56 -14.89 1.42 12.88
N SER A 57 -14.67 2.45 12.06
CA SER A 57 -15.43 2.67 10.83
C SER A 57 -14.79 1.90 9.67
N ASN A 58 -15.54 0.95 9.10
CA ASN A 58 -15.12 0.18 7.92
C ASN A 58 -15.48 0.90 6.62
N ILE A 59 -16.66 1.53 6.59
CA ILE A 59 -17.14 2.35 5.47
C ILE A 59 -17.72 3.62 6.07
N VAL A 60 -17.35 4.76 5.49
CA VAL A 60 -17.88 6.08 5.84
C VAL A 60 -18.39 6.74 4.56
N ILE A 61 -19.63 7.24 4.61
CA ILE A 61 -20.22 8.07 3.54
C ILE A 61 -20.42 9.46 4.18
N ASP A 62 -19.69 10.45 3.68
CA ASP A 62 -19.77 11.82 4.19
C ASP A 62 -21.00 12.59 3.69
N GLU A 63 -21.18 13.82 4.15
CA GLU A 63 -22.29 14.69 3.77
C GLU A 63 -22.35 15.02 2.27
N ASN A 64 -21.22 14.89 1.55
CA ASN A 64 -21.12 15.12 0.11
C ASN A 64 -21.31 13.83 -0.69
N GLY A 65 -21.49 12.68 -0.03
CA GLY A 65 -21.64 11.37 -0.65
C GLY A 65 -20.32 10.69 -1.03
N HIS A 66 -19.16 11.18 -0.58
CA HIS A 66 -17.91 10.48 -0.78
C HIS A 66 -17.81 9.24 0.12
N VAL A 67 -17.34 8.15 -0.47
CA VAL A 67 -17.19 6.87 0.23
C VAL A 67 -15.71 6.64 0.55
N THR A 68 -15.39 6.46 1.81
CA THR A 68 -14.05 6.06 2.26
C THR A 68 -14.08 4.73 3.00
N LYS A 69 -12.94 4.04 3.02
CA LYS A 69 -12.72 2.78 3.74
C LYS A 69 -11.47 2.91 4.59
N PRO A 70 -11.54 3.55 5.77
CA PRO A 70 -10.36 3.90 6.55
C PRO A 70 -9.49 2.71 6.97
N LEU A 71 -10.07 1.53 7.10
CA LEU A 71 -9.39 0.30 7.52
C LEU A 71 -8.98 -0.61 6.34
N GLN A 72 -9.16 -0.16 5.10
CA GLN A 72 -8.66 -0.94 3.97
C GLN A 72 -7.14 -0.77 3.87
N PRO A 73 -6.37 -1.87 3.82
CA PRO A 73 -4.92 -1.80 3.70
C PRO A 73 -4.48 -0.94 2.52
N ALA A 74 -3.70 0.09 2.80
CA ALA A 74 -3.10 0.96 1.79
C ALA A 74 -1.92 1.72 2.39
N PHE A 75 -0.84 1.84 1.64
CA PHE A 75 0.35 2.56 2.07
C PHE A 75 1.03 3.29 0.91
N LEU A 76 1.83 4.29 1.24
CA LEU A 76 2.79 4.95 0.36
C LEU A 76 4.05 5.27 1.16
N VAL A 77 5.18 4.79 0.67
CA VAL A 77 6.48 4.96 1.30
C VAL A 77 7.52 5.48 0.30
N LYS A 78 8.55 6.11 0.82
CA LYS A 78 9.69 6.63 0.06
C LYS A 78 10.97 6.54 0.86
N PRO A 79 12.16 6.52 0.21
CA PRO A 79 13.41 6.61 0.93
C PRO A 79 13.52 7.91 1.73
N ALA A 80 14.00 7.83 2.98
CA ALA A 80 14.29 9.01 3.82
C ALA A 80 15.57 9.72 3.38
N SER A 81 16.53 8.97 2.84
CA SER A 81 17.79 9.44 2.29
C SER A 81 18.17 8.61 1.07
N ASN A 82 19.14 9.06 0.29
CA ASN A 82 19.70 8.23 -0.77
C ASN A 82 20.34 6.98 -0.15
N GLN A 83 20.06 5.83 -0.74
CA GLN A 83 20.73 4.58 -0.39
C GLN A 83 21.91 4.43 -1.36
N SER A 84 23.12 4.68 -0.83
CA SER A 84 24.29 4.87 -1.66
C SER A 84 25.13 3.61 -1.81
N ASP A 85 25.95 3.60 -2.86
CA ASP A 85 27.06 2.68 -3.07
C ASP A 85 26.65 1.21 -3.23
N PHE A 86 25.56 0.90 -3.94
CA PHE A 86 25.33 -0.48 -4.32
C PHE A 86 26.06 -0.83 -5.63
N ASN A 87 26.86 -1.89 -5.54
CA ASN A 87 27.78 -2.28 -6.60
C ASN A 87 27.17 -3.29 -7.56
N GLN A 88 27.82 -3.40 -8.72
CA GLN A 88 27.52 -4.45 -9.69
C GLN A 88 27.56 -5.85 -9.05
N GLY A 89 26.61 -6.69 -9.43
CA GLY A 89 26.46 -8.04 -8.87
C GLY A 89 25.65 -8.09 -7.57
N GLN A 90 25.20 -6.94 -7.06
CA GLN A 90 24.40 -6.90 -5.84
C GLN A 90 22.90 -6.87 -6.14
N THR A 91 22.17 -7.49 -5.23
CA THR A 91 20.73 -7.34 -5.07
C THR A 91 20.50 -6.69 -3.71
N ILE A 92 19.85 -5.55 -3.70
CA ILE A 92 19.58 -4.83 -2.45
C ILE A 92 18.07 -4.63 -2.26
N THR A 93 17.61 -4.70 -1.03
CA THR A 93 16.27 -4.24 -0.65
C THR A 93 16.31 -2.73 -0.53
N ILE A 94 15.30 -2.07 -1.08
CA ILE A 94 15.21 -0.61 -1.02
C ILE A 94 14.78 -0.19 0.37
N ASP A 95 15.50 0.79 0.93
CA ASP A 95 15.24 1.35 2.25
C ASP A 95 14.21 2.48 2.15
N PHE A 96 12.96 2.19 2.50
CA PHE A 96 11.85 3.14 2.52
C PHE A 96 11.65 3.69 3.94
N GLY A 97 12.54 4.55 4.37
CA GLY A 97 12.54 5.09 5.73
C GLY A 97 11.51 6.20 6.00
N THR A 98 10.68 6.58 5.01
CA THR A 98 9.62 7.58 5.18
C THR A 98 8.28 7.01 4.76
N GLU A 99 7.37 6.89 5.70
CA GLU A 99 5.97 6.61 5.45
C GLU A 99 5.23 7.92 5.15
N VAL A 100 4.63 8.04 3.98
CA VAL A 100 3.72 9.15 3.66
C VAL A 100 2.36 8.88 4.28
N PHE A 101 1.90 7.65 4.15
CA PHE A 101 0.77 7.10 4.91
C PHE A 101 0.87 5.57 4.95
N ASP A 102 0.31 4.99 6.00
CA ASP A 102 0.07 3.57 6.19
C ASP A 102 -1.21 3.41 7.02
N ASN A 103 -2.29 2.98 6.40
CA ASN A 103 -3.62 3.02 7.03
C ASN A 103 -3.76 2.12 8.25
N ASN A 104 -3.06 1.00 8.31
CA ASN A 104 -3.23 0.02 9.37
C ASN A 104 -1.92 -0.36 10.08
N GLY A 105 -0.80 0.25 9.71
CA GLY A 105 0.51 -0.16 10.20
C GLY A 105 0.96 -1.50 9.59
N ASP A 106 0.59 -1.73 8.33
CA ASP A 106 0.92 -2.97 7.62
C ASP A 106 2.33 -2.94 6.99
N PHE A 107 2.99 -1.77 7.00
CA PHE A 107 4.34 -1.57 6.49
C PHE A 107 5.31 -1.30 7.65
N ALA A 108 6.38 -2.06 7.74
CA ALA A 108 7.45 -1.84 8.70
C ALA A 108 8.77 -2.40 8.18
N SER A 109 9.90 -1.76 8.50
CA SER A 109 11.25 -2.26 8.16
C SER A 109 11.38 -2.68 6.69
N ASN A 110 10.94 -1.82 5.77
CA ASN A 110 10.98 -2.03 4.32
C ASN A 110 10.13 -3.19 3.80
N THR A 111 9.20 -3.65 4.61
CA THR A 111 8.38 -4.83 4.31
C THR A 111 6.90 -4.49 4.52
N PHE A 112 6.09 -4.75 3.52
CA PHE A 112 4.64 -4.82 3.67
C PHE A 112 4.26 -6.22 4.12
N THR A 113 3.36 -6.33 5.10
CA THR A 113 2.79 -7.61 5.56
C THR A 113 1.28 -7.61 5.31
N ALA A 114 0.80 -8.57 4.55
CA ALA A 114 -0.62 -8.67 4.22
C ALA A 114 -1.46 -8.98 5.47
N PRO A 115 -2.35 -8.08 5.92
CA PRO A 115 -3.17 -8.35 7.11
C PRO A 115 -4.30 -9.34 6.86
N VAL A 116 -4.70 -9.53 5.61
CA VAL A 116 -5.75 -10.47 5.19
C VAL A 116 -5.37 -11.13 3.87
N THR A 117 -5.88 -12.33 3.65
CA THR A 117 -5.78 -13.00 2.34
C THR A 117 -6.56 -12.19 1.29
N GLY A 118 -5.92 -11.90 0.16
CA GLY A 118 -6.53 -11.13 -0.91
C GLY A 118 -5.58 -10.82 -2.06
N ARG A 119 -6.04 -9.94 -2.94
CA ARG A 119 -5.23 -9.43 -4.05
C ARG A 119 -4.82 -8.00 -3.78
N TYR A 120 -3.53 -7.76 -3.85
CA TYR A 120 -2.91 -6.47 -3.58
C TYR A 120 -2.33 -5.89 -4.87
N CYS A 121 -2.69 -4.65 -5.17
CA CYS A 121 -2.06 -3.90 -6.24
C CYS A 121 -0.88 -3.13 -5.68
N PHE A 122 0.31 -3.38 -6.21
CA PHE A 122 1.54 -2.66 -5.88
C PHE A 122 2.00 -1.84 -7.07
N GLN A 123 2.49 -0.64 -6.80
CA GLN A 123 3.09 0.27 -7.77
C GLN A 123 4.38 0.84 -7.20
N PHE A 124 5.46 0.79 -7.95
CA PHE A 124 6.74 1.32 -7.51
C PHE A 124 7.50 1.95 -8.65
N ALA A 125 8.17 3.04 -8.33
CA ALA A 125 9.07 3.74 -9.24
C ALA A 125 10.38 4.01 -8.50
N ILE A 126 11.46 3.50 -9.05
CA ILE A 126 12.77 3.51 -8.43
C ILE A 126 13.72 4.30 -9.33
N GLN A 127 14.20 5.42 -8.82
CA GLN A 127 15.21 6.23 -9.50
C GLN A 127 16.60 5.82 -9.06
N ILE A 128 17.40 5.43 -10.04
CA ILE A 128 18.80 5.03 -9.87
C ILE A 128 19.68 6.16 -10.38
N ASN A 129 20.63 6.57 -9.56
CA ASN A 129 21.60 7.65 -9.81
C ASN A 129 23.02 7.10 -9.90
N GLN A 130 23.96 7.92 -10.33
CA GLN A 130 25.41 7.63 -10.41
C GLN A 130 25.74 6.40 -11.27
N ILE A 131 25.04 6.23 -12.36
CA ILE A 131 25.29 5.10 -13.25
C ILE A 131 26.62 5.34 -13.96
N SER A 132 27.53 4.38 -13.81
CA SER A 132 28.82 4.43 -14.49
C SER A 132 28.66 4.31 -16.00
N THR A 133 29.29 5.22 -16.74
CA THR A 133 29.32 5.19 -18.20
C THR A 133 30.43 4.31 -18.77
N GLN A 134 31.29 3.78 -17.91
CA GLN A 134 32.47 3.01 -18.31
C GLN A 134 32.25 1.50 -18.25
N ASP A 135 31.14 1.09 -17.69
CA ASP A 135 30.84 -0.33 -17.51
C ASP A 135 30.11 -0.87 -18.74
N SER A 136 30.62 -1.94 -19.29
CA SER A 136 29.99 -2.64 -20.40
C SER A 136 28.95 -3.64 -19.91
N ALA A 137 27.87 -3.81 -20.68
CA ALA A 137 26.83 -4.80 -20.42
C ALA A 137 26.14 -4.66 -19.04
N LEU A 138 25.87 -3.42 -18.63
CA LEU A 138 25.06 -3.14 -17.43
C LEU A 138 23.59 -3.41 -17.67
N TYR A 139 22.96 -4.00 -16.68
CA TYR A 139 21.50 -4.03 -16.61
C TYR A 139 21.03 -3.78 -15.17
N TYR A 140 19.87 -3.18 -15.07
CA TYR A 140 19.17 -3.05 -13.82
C TYR A 140 17.79 -3.66 -13.96
N TYR A 141 17.32 -4.29 -12.92
CA TYR A 141 15.90 -4.58 -12.78
C TYR A 141 15.43 -4.31 -11.38
N ILE A 142 14.16 -3.93 -11.31
CA ILE A 142 13.45 -3.80 -10.06
C ILE A 142 12.51 -4.98 -9.92
N GLU A 143 12.35 -5.47 -8.71
CA GLU A 143 11.46 -6.58 -8.43
C GLU A 143 10.63 -6.33 -7.18
N LEU A 144 9.37 -6.72 -7.26
CA LEU A 144 8.55 -6.98 -6.11
C LEU A 144 8.75 -8.45 -5.74
N ASN A 145 9.25 -8.69 -4.53
CA ASN A 145 9.49 -10.02 -4.01
C ASN A 145 8.48 -10.28 -2.89
N THR A 146 7.50 -11.14 -3.17
CA THR A 146 6.52 -11.60 -2.17
C THR A 146 6.92 -12.96 -1.61
N SER A 147 6.31 -13.38 -0.51
CA SER A 147 6.48 -14.73 0.03
C SER A 147 6.21 -15.82 -1.01
N ASN A 148 5.30 -15.57 -1.96
CA ASN A 148 4.81 -16.54 -2.92
C ASN A 148 5.58 -16.52 -4.24
N ARG A 149 5.98 -15.33 -4.73
CA ARG A 149 6.60 -15.18 -6.05
C ARG A 149 7.31 -13.85 -6.25
N GLN A 150 8.04 -13.76 -7.34
CA GLN A 150 8.75 -12.56 -7.76
C GLN A 150 8.10 -11.97 -9.01
N TYR A 151 7.98 -10.63 -9.04
CA TYR A 151 7.54 -9.85 -10.18
C TYR A 151 8.64 -8.84 -10.49
N TYR A 152 9.19 -8.87 -11.70
CA TYR A 152 10.32 -8.01 -12.03
C TYR A 152 10.17 -7.29 -13.36
N ASN A 153 10.78 -6.12 -13.45
CA ASN A 153 10.93 -5.34 -14.67
C ASN A 153 12.42 -5.16 -14.98
N LEU A 154 12.86 -5.73 -16.09
CA LEU A 154 14.23 -5.69 -16.55
C LEU A 154 14.42 -4.54 -17.53
N SER A 155 15.43 -3.70 -17.28
CA SER A 155 15.92 -2.73 -18.25
C SER A 155 17.41 -2.95 -18.48
N ALA A 156 17.77 -3.30 -19.71
CA ALA A 156 19.16 -3.37 -20.14
C ALA A 156 19.61 -1.97 -20.56
N ILE A 157 20.64 -1.46 -19.88
CA ILE A 157 21.29 -0.21 -20.26
C ILE A 157 22.56 -0.59 -21.02
N GLN A 158 22.42 -0.78 -22.31
CA GLN A 158 23.53 -1.10 -23.18
C GLN A 158 23.88 0.14 -24.01
N GLU A 159 25.11 0.65 -23.86
CA GLU A 159 25.74 1.69 -24.71
C GLU A 159 24.98 3.00 -24.97
N ALA A 160 23.76 3.16 -24.54
CA ALA A 160 22.98 4.40 -24.78
C ALA A 160 23.48 5.60 -23.99
N VAL A 161 24.44 5.36 -23.11
CA VAL A 161 24.98 6.36 -22.22
C VAL A 161 26.33 6.78 -22.75
N GLY A 162 26.30 7.79 -23.61
CA GLY A 162 27.49 8.30 -24.27
C GLY A 162 28.62 8.65 -23.30
N SER A 163 29.83 8.43 -23.74
CA SER A 163 31.11 8.53 -23.06
C SER A 163 31.50 9.89 -22.48
N SER A 164 30.58 10.77 -22.17
CA SER A 164 30.85 12.12 -21.67
C SER A 164 30.28 12.31 -20.28
N ALA A 165 31.13 12.15 -19.30
CA ALA A 165 31.12 12.72 -17.95
C ALA A 165 29.80 13.39 -17.52
N GLY A 166 28.90 12.67 -16.96
CA GLY A 166 27.74 13.19 -16.24
C GLY A 166 27.15 12.10 -15.37
N GLN A 167 26.69 12.47 -14.19
CA GLN A 167 25.90 11.56 -13.40
C GLN A 167 24.61 11.29 -14.16
N LEU A 168 24.43 10.04 -14.54
CA LEU A 168 23.20 9.62 -15.18
C LEU A 168 22.25 9.09 -14.13
N TYR A 169 21.01 9.38 -14.36
CA TYR A 169 19.92 8.82 -13.59
C TYR A 169 18.79 8.42 -14.50
N PHE A 170 18.10 7.36 -14.13
CA PHE A 170 16.87 6.93 -14.78
C PHE A 170 15.93 6.31 -13.77
N THR A 171 14.67 6.19 -14.13
CA THR A 171 13.63 5.62 -13.27
C THR A 171 13.08 4.35 -13.89
N LEU A 172 13.10 3.28 -13.13
CA LEU A 172 12.39 2.05 -13.44
C LEU A 172 11.05 2.07 -12.71
N SER A 173 9.98 1.74 -13.42
CA SER A 173 8.64 1.68 -12.84
C SER A 173 7.99 0.34 -13.16
N ALA A 174 7.28 -0.22 -12.21
CA ALA A 174 6.51 -1.42 -12.40
C ALA A 174 5.24 -1.42 -11.54
N SER A 175 4.29 -2.24 -11.94
CA SER A 175 3.11 -2.57 -11.14
C SER A 175 2.88 -4.07 -11.17
N ALA A 176 2.33 -4.59 -10.08
CA ALA A 176 1.97 -5.99 -9.97
C ALA A 176 0.66 -6.14 -9.19
N LEU A 177 -0.18 -7.07 -9.65
CA LEU A 177 -1.30 -7.56 -8.87
C LEU A 177 -0.88 -8.90 -8.26
N ALA A 178 -0.61 -8.88 -6.96
CA ALA A 178 -0.12 -10.05 -6.24
C ALA A 178 -1.24 -10.70 -5.43
N ASP A 179 -1.30 -12.01 -5.47
CA ASP A 179 -2.09 -12.82 -4.54
C ASP A 179 -1.25 -13.04 -3.28
N MET A 180 -1.80 -12.72 -2.13
CA MET A 180 -1.13 -12.86 -0.84
C MET A 180 -2.09 -13.47 0.19
N ASP A 181 -1.58 -14.40 0.96
CA ASP A 181 -2.28 -14.87 2.14
C ASP A 181 -2.02 -13.94 3.34
N ALA A 182 -2.88 -14.01 4.35
CA ALA A 182 -2.64 -13.27 5.59
C ALA A 182 -1.25 -13.65 6.16
N SER A 183 -0.47 -12.64 6.51
CA SER A 183 0.93 -12.71 6.96
C SER A 183 1.98 -12.94 5.88
N ASP A 184 1.60 -13.04 4.61
CA ASP A 184 2.57 -12.96 3.53
C ASP A 184 3.24 -11.59 3.50
N THR A 185 4.49 -11.58 3.07
CA THR A 185 5.30 -10.35 3.01
C THR A 185 5.63 -9.95 1.59
N ALA A 186 5.85 -8.66 1.38
CA ALA A 186 6.35 -8.10 0.13
C ALA A 186 7.47 -7.10 0.40
N THR A 187 8.50 -7.11 -0.45
CA THR A 187 9.62 -6.16 -0.45
C THR A 187 9.92 -5.72 -1.87
N VAL A 188 10.42 -4.52 -2.05
CA VAL A 188 10.95 -4.06 -3.34
C VAL A 188 12.46 -4.11 -3.31
N ARG A 189 13.03 -4.73 -4.34
CA ARG A 189 14.47 -4.88 -4.49
C ARG A 189 14.93 -4.31 -5.84
N VAL A 190 16.18 -3.92 -5.89
CA VAL A 190 16.88 -3.58 -7.13
C VAL A 190 18.08 -4.51 -7.31
N VAL A 191 18.30 -4.91 -8.54
CA VAL A 191 19.46 -5.70 -8.94
C VAL A 191 20.30 -4.90 -9.91
N HIS A 192 21.58 -4.78 -9.61
CA HIS A 192 22.59 -4.21 -10.48
C HIS A 192 23.43 -5.36 -11.06
N GLY A 193 23.13 -5.73 -12.30
CA GLY A 193 23.77 -6.83 -12.98
C GLY A 193 24.73 -6.35 -14.07
N GLY A 194 25.54 -7.27 -14.59
CA GLY A 194 26.53 -7.00 -15.63
C GLY A 194 27.78 -7.86 -15.47
N THR A 195 28.72 -7.75 -16.42
CA THR A 195 29.92 -8.60 -16.46
C THR A 195 31.21 -7.88 -16.07
N SER A 196 31.22 -6.57 -16.07
CA SER A 196 32.41 -5.78 -15.70
C SER A 196 32.01 -4.35 -15.35
N GLY A 197 32.45 -3.88 -14.23
CA GLY A 197 32.26 -2.53 -13.76
C GLY A 197 32.51 -2.42 -12.26
N THR A 198 32.97 -1.26 -11.83
CA THR A 198 33.27 -0.97 -10.43
C THR A 198 32.50 0.25 -9.91
N GLY A 199 31.67 0.85 -10.76
CA GLY A 199 30.95 2.05 -10.37
C GLY A 199 29.76 1.74 -9.47
N PRO A 200 29.74 2.28 -8.24
CA PRO A 200 28.55 2.20 -7.40
C PRO A 200 27.41 3.00 -7.97
N SER A 201 26.19 2.57 -7.76
CA SER A 201 24.97 3.31 -8.04
C SER A 201 24.24 3.64 -6.74
N ASP A 202 23.36 4.63 -6.80
CA ASP A 202 22.56 5.07 -5.66
C ASP A 202 21.07 4.94 -5.95
N ILE A 203 20.27 4.66 -4.95
CA ILE A 203 18.82 4.82 -4.99
C ILE A 203 18.46 6.21 -4.48
N SER A 204 17.70 6.95 -5.27
CA SER A 204 17.31 8.32 -4.97
C SER A 204 16.09 8.38 -4.04
N THR A 205 16.02 9.44 -3.24
CA THR A 205 14.81 9.83 -2.47
C THR A 205 13.60 10.16 -3.34
N ASN A 206 13.75 10.29 -4.66
CA ASN A 206 12.63 10.43 -5.61
C ASN A 206 11.90 9.10 -5.88
N SER A 207 12.44 8.00 -5.38
CA SER A 207 11.81 6.69 -5.45
C SER A 207 10.58 6.62 -4.53
N HIS A 208 9.65 5.75 -4.88
CA HIS A 208 8.48 5.48 -4.03
C HIS A 208 7.92 4.09 -4.29
N TRP A 209 7.19 3.60 -3.32
CA TRP A 209 6.43 2.36 -3.40
C TRP A 209 5.09 2.55 -2.71
N SER A 210 4.03 2.09 -3.34
CA SER A 210 2.67 2.10 -2.79
C SER A 210 1.99 0.77 -3.03
N GLY A 211 1.02 0.47 -2.20
CA GLY A 211 0.19 -0.71 -2.36
C GLY A 211 -1.17 -0.54 -1.69
N PHE A 212 -2.14 -1.32 -2.16
CA PHE A 212 -3.47 -1.36 -1.56
C PHE A 212 -4.17 -2.69 -1.84
N LEU A 213 -5.06 -3.08 -0.94
CA LEU A 213 -5.94 -4.23 -1.12
C LEU A 213 -7.00 -3.93 -2.19
N VAL A 214 -7.10 -4.80 -3.19
CA VAL A 214 -8.11 -4.70 -4.25
C VAL A 214 -9.38 -5.46 -3.86
N CYS A 215 -9.23 -6.73 -3.45
CA CYS A 215 -10.34 -7.61 -3.06
C CYS A 215 -9.85 -8.82 -2.26
#